data_755bd7532a2696d44862fc4d20128ae9
#
_entry.id   755bd7532a2696d44862fc4d20128ae9
#
_cell.length_a   1.000
_cell.length_b   1.000
_cell.length_c   1.000
_cell.angle_alpha   90.00
_cell.angle_beta   90.00
_cell.angle_gamma   90.00
#
_symmetry.space_group_name_H-M   'P 1'
#
loop_
_entity.id
_entity.type
_entity.pdbx_description
1 polymer ?
#
loop_
_entity_poly.entity_id
_entity_poly.type
_entity_poly.pdbx_seq_one_letter_code
_entity_poly.pdbx_strand_id
1 'polypeptide(L)'
;MSFHSQWRKFLLTEGGNVFKGESVDSIPIAFIEPTLNEYYEELSRLFPQHASKFANFAPLGSVGKKAKSGDIDLAVDVEELFPQGKVTDEDLQSWNLDPAAWRATYEKMVKYARTAKPSELELRAFLYEIAKYIGENSQIIKTDLKKVRPGQMFSLYPQISDTGEQKDVGVQIDWMMGNRNWLKFSYFSPAPTESQPFLKGLHRTQLLLAMFLVKDHSFRHVGGVFDRKTGEKMAHSPSEAMRLLGKLYGSNVSPETFNTFEGALEWLMGNASEQDKNRALDAYLTILDRTKGNKE
;
A
#
# COMPACT_ATOMS: atom_id res chain seq x y z
N MET A 1 18.25 -29.05 -5.77
CA MET A 1 18.38 -27.99 -4.76
C MET A 1 17.07 -27.91 -4.01
N SER A 2 17.08 -27.98 -2.67
CA SER A 2 15.85 -28.03 -1.91
C SER A 2 15.16 -26.66 -1.96
N PHE A 3 13.83 -26.64 -1.96
CA PHE A 3 12.97 -25.46 -1.87
C PHE A 3 13.45 -24.47 -0.78
N HIS A 4 13.93 -24.96 0.35
CA HIS A 4 14.47 -24.18 1.48
C HIS A 4 15.77 -23.39 1.15
N SER A 5 16.62 -23.85 0.26
CA SER A 5 17.88 -23.15 -0.04
C SER A 5 17.70 -21.99 -1.03
N GLN A 6 16.71 -22.09 -1.92
CA GLN A 6 16.33 -20.98 -2.79
C GLN A 6 15.61 -19.88 -1.98
N TRP A 7 14.82 -20.25 -0.98
CA TRP A 7 14.09 -19.33 -0.09
C TRP A 7 14.99 -18.34 0.65
N ARG A 8 16.13 -18.77 1.18
CA ARG A 8 17.03 -17.90 1.95
C ARG A 8 17.64 -16.76 1.12
N LYS A 9 17.84 -16.95 -0.16
CA LYS A 9 18.35 -15.89 -1.05
C LYS A 9 17.31 -14.81 -1.37
N PHE A 10 16.02 -15.13 -1.27
CA PHE A 10 14.91 -14.24 -1.59
C PHE A 10 14.61 -13.20 -0.50
N LEU A 11 15.00 -13.45 0.73
CA LEU A 11 14.58 -12.69 1.91
C LEU A 11 15.32 -11.36 2.14
N LEU A 12 16.36 -11.05 1.37
CA LEU A 12 17.32 -9.99 1.72
C LEU A 12 17.17 -8.66 0.96
N THR A 13 16.25 -8.53 0.00
CA THR A 13 16.18 -7.32 -0.86
C THR A 13 14.77 -6.80 -1.08
N GLU A 14 14.16 -6.21 -0.05
CA GLU A 14 12.92 -5.45 -0.21
C GLU A 14 12.94 -4.15 0.59
N GLY A 15 12.62 -3.07 -0.09
CA GLY A 15 12.62 -1.68 0.34
C GLY A 15 13.15 -0.85 -0.83
N GLY A 16 12.30 -0.44 -1.77
CA GLY A 16 12.72 0.39 -2.90
C GLY A 16 12.62 1.85 -2.49
N ASN A 17 13.75 2.51 -2.22
CA ASN A 17 13.77 3.96 -2.14
C ASN A 17 13.38 4.57 -3.49
N VAL A 18 12.25 5.31 -3.51
CA VAL A 18 11.75 6.02 -4.68
C VAL A 18 12.59 7.27 -4.97
N PHE A 19 13.15 7.89 -3.94
CA PHE A 19 13.91 9.13 -3.99
C PHE A 19 15.39 8.88 -4.28
N LYS A 20 15.70 8.45 -5.50
CA LYS A 20 17.09 8.22 -5.93
C LYS A 20 17.88 9.52 -5.91
N GLY A 21 19.02 9.53 -5.22
CA GLY A 21 19.89 10.70 -5.08
C GLY A 21 19.67 11.52 -3.81
N GLU A 22 18.64 11.21 -3.03
CA GLU A 22 18.42 11.79 -1.70
C GLU A 22 19.03 10.90 -0.61
N SER A 23 19.36 11.50 0.53
CA SER A 23 19.79 10.76 1.73
C SER A 23 18.57 10.12 2.40
N VAL A 24 18.33 8.85 2.14
CA VAL A 24 17.19 8.08 2.69
C VAL A 24 17.69 6.84 3.39
N ASP A 25 17.22 6.60 4.61
CA ASP A 25 17.55 5.41 5.39
C ASP A 25 16.32 4.88 6.14
N SER A 26 16.44 3.65 6.63
CA SER A 26 15.44 3.05 7.51
C SER A 26 15.30 3.84 8.81
N ILE A 27 14.06 4.03 9.25
CA ILE A 27 13.73 4.80 10.45
C ILE A 27 13.71 3.89 11.69
N PRO A 28 14.42 4.25 12.79
CA PRO A 28 14.29 3.57 14.08
C PRO A 28 12.86 3.67 14.62
N ILE A 29 12.40 2.63 15.36
CA ILE A 29 11.06 2.62 15.95
C ILE A 29 10.79 3.84 16.85
N ALA A 30 11.79 4.28 17.62
CA ALA A 30 11.67 5.45 18.50
C ALA A 30 11.49 6.78 17.76
N PHE A 31 11.87 6.85 16.47
CA PHE A 31 11.78 8.06 15.66
C PHE A 31 10.47 8.15 14.85
N ILE A 32 9.69 7.06 14.77
CA ILE A 32 8.48 7.01 13.93
C ILE A 32 7.44 8.03 14.42
N GLU A 33 7.09 7.99 15.70
CA GLU A 33 6.07 8.88 16.26
C GLU A 33 6.47 10.37 16.18
N PRO A 34 7.67 10.79 16.63
CA PRO A 34 8.12 12.17 16.47
C PRO A 34 8.13 12.63 15.00
N THR A 35 8.61 11.78 14.09
CA THR A 35 8.63 12.09 12.65
C THR A 35 7.23 12.27 12.08
N LEU A 36 6.27 11.40 12.43
CA LEU A 36 4.90 11.51 11.96
C LEU A 36 4.18 12.74 12.54
N ASN A 37 4.43 13.09 13.80
CA ASN A 37 3.83 14.27 14.41
C ASN A 37 4.25 15.54 13.67
N GLU A 38 5.54 15.76 13.46
CA GLU A 38 6.06 16.89 12.69
C GLU A 38 5.58 16.88 11.23
N TYR A 39 5.51 15.71 10.60
CA TYR A 39 4.97 15.55 9.26
C TYR A 39 3.50 15.96 9.19
N TYR A 40 2.68 15.57 10.16
CA TYR A 40 1.27 15.97 10.24
C TYR A 40 1.08 17.45 10.58
N GLU A 41 1.96 18.05 11.37
CA GLU A 41 1.95 19.48 11.62
C GLU A 41 2.23 20.26 10.32
N GLU A 42 3.22 19.85 9.54
CA GLU A 42 3.50 20.47 8.24
C GLU A 42 2.36 20.28 7.24
N LEU A 43 1.74 19.10 7.18
CA LEU A 43 0.53 18.88 6.38
C LEU A 43 -0.64 19.74 6.86
N SER A 44 -0.81 19.93 8.17
CA SER A 44 -1.85 20.77 8.75
C SER A 44 -1.66 22.25 8.42
N ARG A 45 -0.40 22.68 8.32
CA ARG A 45 -0.04 24.03 7.84
C ARG A 45 -0.43 24.22 6.37
N LEU A 46 -0.17 23.22 5.53
CA LEU A 46 -0.49 23.25 4.10
C LEU A 46 -2.01 23.13 3.84
N PHE A 47 -2.68 22.29 4.62
CA PHE A 47 -4.10 21.96 4.45
C PHE A 47 -4.88 22.14 5.77
N PRO A 48 -5.07 23.39 6.26
CA PRO A 48 -5.64 23.64 7.58
C PRO A 48 -7.06 23.12 7.76
N GLN A 49 -7.86 23.04 6.67
CA GLN A 49 -9.21 22.48 6.72
C GLN A 49 -9.22 20.96 6.96
N HIS A 50 -8.10 20.28 6.77
CA HIS A 50 -7.95 18.83 6.92
C HIS A 50 -7.05 18.43 8.10
N ALA A 51 -6.62 19.36 8.93
CA ALA A 51 -5.70 19.12 10.04
C ALA A 51 -6.16 17.96 10.95
N SER A 52 -7.45 17.89 11.29
CA SER A 52 -7.99 16.80 12.10
C SER A 52 -8.00 15.43 11.41
N LYS A 53 -7.92 15.37 10.09
CA LYS A 53 -7.92 14.12 9.33
C LYS A 53 -6.55 13.44 9.33
N PHE A 54 -5.45 14.21 9.43
CA PHE A 54 -4.11 13.61 9.42
C PHE A 54 -3.85 12.72 10.62
N ALA A 55 -4.40 13.04 11.79
CA ALA A 55 -4.34 12.19 12.97
C ALA A 55 -5.00 10.80 12.77
N ASN A 56 -5.87 10.66 11.77
CA ASN A 56 -6.53 9.42 11.40
C ASN A 56 -5.71 8.56 10.43
N PHE A 57 -4.61 9.07 9.89
CA PHE A 57 -3.73 8.28 9.02
C PHE A 57 -3.07 7.18 9.84
N ALA A 58 -3.32 5.94 9.48
CA ALA A 58 -2.89 4.80 10.27
C ALA A 58 -1.67 4.12 9.66
N PRO A 59 -0.58 3.91 10.42
CA PRO A 59 0.54 3.12 9.94
C PRO A 59 0.14 1.71 9.49
N LEU A 60 0.70 1.26 8.37
CA LEU A 60 0.47 -0.04 7.75
C LEU A 60 1.73 -0.93 7.83
N GLY A 61 1.56 -2.17 7.43
CA GLY A 61 2.69 -3.08 7.24
C GLY A 61 3.47 -3.39 8.52
N SER A 62 4.78 -3.22 8.43
CA SER A 62 5.72 -3.48 9.53
C SER A 62 6.11 -2.26 10.35
N VAL A 63 5.51 -1.10 10.05
CA VAL A 63 5.81 0.16 10.75
C VAL A 63 5.53 0.01 12.25
N GLY A 64 6.51 0.35 13.09
CA GLY A 64 6.41 0.23 14.55
C GLY A 64 6.43 -1.20 15.11
N LYS A 65 6.66 -2.22 14.27
CA LYS A 65 6.71 -3.64 14.69
C LYS A 65 8.12 -4.24 14.68
N LYS A 66 9.08 -3.51 14.14
CA LYS A 66 10.51 -3.90 14.06
C LYS A 66 11.37 -2.77 14.60
N ALA A 67 12.59 -3.07 14.99
CA ALA A 67 13.55 -2.06 15.46
C ALA A 67 13.77 -0.91 14.47
N LYS A 68 13.67 -1.22 13.16
CA LYS A 68 13.72 -0.23 12.06
C LYS A 68 12.72 -0.59 10.97
N SER A 69 12.12 0.42 10.36
CA SER A 69 11.26 0.31 9.16
C SER A 69 11.96 0.96 7.97
N GLY A 70 11.85 0.37 6.77
CA GLY A 70 12.47 0.92 5.55
C GLY A 70 11.75 2.16 5.04
N ASP A 71 10.45 2.20 5.24
CA ASP A 71 9.50 3.23 4.86
C ASP A 71 8.36 3.31 5.87
N ILE A 72 7.49 4.30 5.73
CA ILE A 72 6.26 4.45 6.51
C ILE A 72 5.08 4.47 5.55
N ASP A 73 4.36 3.35 5.45
CA ASP A 73 3.08 3.30 4.75
C ASP A 73 1.95 3.82 5.65
N LEU A 74 1.14 4.76 5.16
CA LEU A 74 0.00 5.33 5.86
C LEU A 74 -1.31 4.99 5.15
N ALA A 75 -2.24 4.36 5.85
CA ALA A 75 -3.61 4.19 5.35
C ALA A 75 -4.34 5.53 5.39
N VAL A 76 -4.78 5.98 4.22
CA VAL A 76 -5.60 7.17 4.04
C VAL A 76 -6.98 6.73 3.56
N ASP A 77 -8.01 6.94 4.37
CA ASP A 77 -9.35 6.46 4.07
C ASP A 77 -10.03 7.34 3.01
N VAL A 78 -10.30 6.77 1.85
CA VAL A 78 -10.94 7.48 0.73
C VAL A 78 -12.36 7.92 1.07
N GLU A 79 -13.11 7.16 1.87
CA GLU A 79 -14.47 7.49 2.26
C GLU A 79 -14.52 8.68 3.24
N GLU A 80 -13.46 8.84 4.07
CA GLU A 80 -13.31 10.03 4.93
C GLU A 80 -12.90 11.28 4.12
N LEU A 81 -12.17 11.11 3.02
CA LEU A 81 -11.75 12.22 2.18
C LEU A 81 -12.84 12.64 1.19
N PHE A 82 -13.54 11.67 0.60
CA PHE A 82 -14.55 11.87 -0.42
C PHE A 82 -15.84 11.13 -0.05
N PRO A 83 -16.67 11.69 0.86
CA PRO A 83 -17.88 11.01 1.34
C PRO A 83 -18.91 10.71 0.24
N GLN A 84 -18.84 11.44 -0.89
CA GLN A 84 -19.72 11.22 -2.05
C GLN A 84 -19.18 10.15 -3.02
N GLY A 85 -18.05 9.51 -2.71
CA GLY A 85 -17.44 8.48 -3.55
C GLY A 85 -16.79 8.99 -4.85
N LYS A 86 -16.71 10.32 -5.03
CA LYS A 86 -16.07 10.99 -6.17
C LYS A 86 -15.39 12.28 -5.70
N VAL A 87 -14.44 12.78 -6.49
CA VAL A 87 -13.78 14.07 -6.24
C VAL A 87 -14.68 15.19 -6.76
N THR A 88 -15.05 16.14 -5.89
CA THR A 88 -15.85 17.33 -6.25
C THR A 88 -14.98 18.57 -6.29
N ASP A 89 -15.51 19.66 -6.88
CA ASP A 89 -14.81 20.96 -6.89
C ASP A 89 -14.65 21.52 -5.45
N GLU A 90 -15.65 21.30 -4.60
CA GLU A 90 -15.59 21.67 -3.20
C GLU A 90 -14.50 20.88 -2.44
N ASP A 91 -14.39 19.58 -2.71
CA ASP A 91 -13.31 18.79 -2.15
C ASP A 91 -11.94 19.35 -2.57
N LEU A 92 -11.75 19.62 -3.87
CA LEU A 92 -10.50 20.17 -4.38
C LEU A 92 -10.15 21.52 -3.73
N GLN A 93 -11.11 22.44 -3.66
CA GLN A 93 -10.92 23.74 -3.03
C GLN A 93 -10.59 23.62 -1.54
N SER A 94 -11.20 22.66 -0.83
CA SER A 94 -10.89 22.40 0.58
C SER A 94 -9.45 21.92 0.79
N TRP A 95 -8.85 21.28 -0.23
CA TRP A 95 -7.45 20.87 -0.28
C TRP A 95 -6.52 21.94 -0.89
N ASN A 96 -6.98 23.19 -1.03
CA ASN A 96 -6.22 24.29 -1.68
C ASN A 96 -5.78 23.94 -3.13
N LEU A 97 -6.54 23.08 -3.81
CA LEU A 97 -6.27 22.69 -5.20
C LEU A 97 -7.17 23.46 -6.17
N ASP A 98 -6.63 23.77 -7.36
CA ASP A 98 -7.41 24.36 -8.45
C ASP A 98 -8.21 23.27 -9.19
N PRO A 99 -9.55 23.32 -9.19
CA PRO A 99 -10.38 22.38 -9.94
C PRO A 99 -10.10 22.36 -11.45
N ALA A 100 -9.67 23.46 -12.05
CA ALA A 100 -9.32 23.50 -13.47
C ALA A 100 -8.02 22.76 -13.75
N ALA A 101 -7.01 22.93 -12.90
CA ALA A 101 -5.75 22.19 -13.00
C ALA A 101 -5.97 20.68 -12.81
N TRP A 102 -6.79 20.30 -11.82
CA TRP A 102 -7.13 18.90 -11.61
C TRP A 102 -7.84 18.28 -12.83
N ARG A 103 -8.84 18.97 -13.41
CA ARG A 103 -9.53 18.50 -14.62
C ARG A 103 -8.57 18.31 -15.79
N ALA A 104 -7.67 19.26 -16.03
CA ALA A 104 -6.66 19.14 -17.07
C ALA A 104 -5.72 17.93 -16.86
N THR A 105 -5.31 17.69 -15.60
CA THR A 105 -4.51 16.53 -15.24
C THR A 105 -5.28 15.22 -15.44
N TYR A 106 -6.55 15.16 -15.00
CA TYR A 106 -7.42 14.00 -15.18
C TYR A 106 -7.62 13.67 -16.66
N GLU A 107 -8.00 14.67 -17.50
CA GLU A 107 -8.20 14.51 -18.94
C GLU A 107 -6.94 14.00 -19.64
N LYS A 108 -5.77 14.54 -19.26
CA LYS A 108 -4.49 14.05 -19.76
C LYS A 108 -4.26 12.58 -19.37
N MET A 109 -4.58 12.18 -18.14
CA MET A 109 -4.45 10.79 -17.71
C MET A 109 -5.42 9.87 -18.45
N VAL A 110 -6.67 10.28 -18.65
CA VAL A 110 -7.67 9.53 -19.43
C VAL A 110 -7.19 9.31 -20.87
N LYS A 111 -6.66 10.35 -21.51
CA LYS A 111 -6.16 10.26 -22.90
C LYS A 111 -5.08 9.20 -23.10
N TYR A 112 -4.25 8.96 -22.08
CA TYR A 112 -3.14 8.00 -22.17
C TYR A 112 -3.42 6.67 -21.44
N ALA A 113 -4.53 6.57 -20.74
CA ALA A 113 -4.92 5.34 -20.05
C ALA A 113 -5.44 4.30 -21.04
N ARG A 114 -4.91 3.05 -20.93
CA ARG A 114 -5.40 1.93 -21.76
C ARG A 114 -6.40 1.04 -21.02
N THR A 115 -6.26 0.92 -19.72
CA THR A 115 -6.99 -0.09 -18.91
C THR A 115 -7.47 0.41 -17.55
N ALA A 116 -7.08 1.61 -17.13
CA ALA A 116 -7.46 2.12 -15.80
C ALA A 116 -8.92 2.57 -15.79
N LYS A 117 -9.61 2.32 -14.67
CA LYS A 117 -11.00 2.77 -14.48
C LYS A 117 -11.04 4.29 -14.23
N PRO A 118 -12.13 4.97 -14.61
CA PRO A 118 -12.28 6.42 -14.37
C PRO A 118 -12.02 6.81 -12.91
N SER A 119 -12.58 6.10 -11.93
CA SER A 119 -12.38 6.37 -10.51
C SER A 119 -10.92 6.20 -10.05
N GLU A 120 -10.16 5.28 -10.65
CA GLU A 120 -8.73 5.14 -10.38
C GLU A 120 -7.93 6.33 -10.93
N LEU A 121 -8.37 6.88 -12.06
CA LEU A 121 -7.74 8.05 -12.67
C LEU A 121 -8.09 9.35 -11.95
N GLU A 122 -9.33 9.50 -11.46
CA GLU A 122 -9.74 10.62 -10.60
C GLU A 122 -8.86 10.68 -9.34
N LEU A 123 -8.73 9.56 -8.64
CA LEU A 123 -7.91 9.46 -7.46
C LEU A 123 -6.42 9.71 -7.75
N ARG A 124 -5.93 9.23 -8.88
CA ARG A 124 -4.55 9.49 -9.31
C ARG A 124 -4.33 10.96 -9.62
N ALA A 125 -5.27 11.61 -10.31
CA ALA A 125 -5.18 13.04 -10.61
C ALA A 125 -5.21 13.88 -9.32
N PHE A 126 -6.07 13.52 -8.36
CA PHE A 126 -6.09 14.16 -7.05
C PHE A 126 -4.74 14.04 -6.33
N LEU A 127 -4.19 12.82 -6.22
CA LEU A 127 -2.90 12.61 -5.58
C LEU A 127 -1.75 13.32 -6.30
N TYR A 128 -1.83 13.44 -7.61
CA TYR A 128 -0.84 14.19 -8.39
C TYR A 128 -0.86 15.68 -8.04
N GLU A 129 -2.05 16.29 -7.98
CA GLU A 129 -2.18 17.71 -7.61
C GLU A 129 -1.82 17.95 -6.14
N ILE A 130 -2.16 17.04 -5.21
CA ILE A 130 -1.69 17.09 -3.82
C ILE A 130 -0.17 17.04 -3.75
N ALA A 131 0.45 16.07 -4.41
CA ALA A 131 1.91 15.93 -4.41
C ALA A 131 2.61 17.17 -5.01
N LYS A 132 2.02 17.73 -6.08
CA LYS A 132 2.50 18.97 -6.70
C LYS A 132 2.39 20.15 -5.72
N TYR A 133 1.23 20.33 -5.11
CA TYR A 133 0.98 21.41 -4.15
C TYR A 133 1.93 21.33 -2.95
N ILE A 134 2.13 20.14 -2.38
CA ILE A 134 3.10 19.91 -1.30
C ILE A 134 4.51 20.31 -1.76
N GLY A 135 4.95 19.81 -2.92
CA GLY A 135 6.29 20.10 -3.44
C GLY A 135 6.55 21.58 -3.76
N GLU A 136 5.49 22.35 -4.08
CA GLU A 136 5.59 23.79 -4.35
C GLU A 136 5.49 24.64 -3.08
N ASN A 137 4.84 24.17 -2.01
CA ASN A 137 4.51 24.97 -0.81
C ASN A 137 5.16 24.47 0.49
N SER A 138 5.84 23.32 0.49
CA SER A 138 6.66 22.84 1.58
C SER A 138 8.14 22.96 1.25
N GLN A 139 8.94 23.42 2.21
CA GLN A 139 10.40 23.38 2.11
C GLN A 139 11.00 22.09 2.66
N ILE A 140 10.19 21.31 3.39
CA ILE A 140 10.64 20.17 4.17
C ILE A 140 10.18 18.86 3.53
N ILE A 141 8.90 18.79 3.02
CA ILE A 141 8.38 17.62 2.36
C ILE A 141 8.77 17.63 0.88
N LYS A 142 9.45 16.59 0.43
CA LYS A 142 9.69 16.37 -1.00
C LYS A 142 8.70 15.32 -1.54
N THR A 143 8.26 15.48 -2.78
CA THR A 143 7.34 14.57 -3.46
C THR A 143 7.90 14.14 -4.83
N ASP A 144 7.52 12.96 -5.32
CA ASP A 144 7.88 12.50 -6.67
C ASP A 144 6.62 12.33 -7.54
N LEU A 145 6.35 13.34 -8.37
CA LEU A 145 5.19 13.35 -9.26
C LEU A 145 5.19 12.23 -10.30
N LYS A 146 6.38 11.75 -10.71
CA LYS A 146 6.52 10.68 -11.71
C LYS A 146 6.08 9.31 -11.17
N LYS A 147 6.09 9.18 -9.86
CA LYS A 147 5.78 7.92 -9.17
C LYS A 147 4.34 7.84 -8.66
N VAL A 148 3.56 8.92 -8.73
CA VAL A 148 2.15 8.91 -8.33
C VAL A 148 1.37 7.86 -9.12
N ARG A 149 0.67 6.99 -8.40
CA ARG A 149 -0.13 5.87 -8.92
C ARG A 149 -1.58 6.02 -8.47
N PRO A 150 -2.53 5.28 -9.07
CA PRO A 150 -3.88 5.20 -8.52
C PRO A 150 -3.84 4.73 -7.05
N GLY A 151 -4.28 5.59 -6.13
CA GLY A 151 -4.32 5.29 -4.71
C GLY A 151 -2.97 5.31 -3.98
N GLN A 152 -1.89 5.82 -4.60
CA GLN A 152 -0.59 5.89 -3.92
C GLN A 152 0.21 7.14 -4.33
N MET A 153 0.72 7.87 -3.35
CA MET A 153 1.74 8.90 -3.55
C MET A 153 2.89 8.71 -2.56
N PHE A 154 4.05 9.26 -2.92
CA PHE A 154 5.29 9.13 -2.18
C PHE A 154 5.78 10.48 -1.73
N SER A 155 6.17 10.58 -0.47
CA SER A 155 6.84 11.74 0.09
C SER A 155 8.11 11.34 0.83
N LEU A 156 9.04 12.28 0.94
CA LEU A 156 10.25 12.16 1.73
C LEU A 156 10.21 13.23 2.80
N TYR A 157 10.46 12.84 4.04
CA TYR A 157 10.52 13.73 5.19
C TYR A 157 11.78 13.47 6.03
N PRO A 158 12.43 14.48 6.62
CA PRO A 158 13.54 14.26 7.54
C PRO A 158 13.12 13.39 8.71
N GLN A 159 14.00 12.51 9.18
CA GLN A 159 13.73 11.75 10.40
C GLN A 159 13.88 12.69 11.61
N ILE A 160 12.94 12.59 12.55
CA ILE A 160 12.97 13.31 13.83
C ILE A 160 13.29 12.31 14.94
N SER A 161 14.30 12.58 15.73
CA SER A 161 14.67 11.72 16.86
C SER A 161 13.64 11.78 17.99
N ASP A 162 13.73 10.87 18.92
CA ASP A 162 12.94 10.85 20.17
C ASP A 162 13.22 12.07 21.09
N THR A 163 14.30 12.80 20.83
CA THR A 163 14.61 14.08 21.49
C THR A 163 14.13 15.31 20.70
N GLY A 164 13.43 15.13 19.57
CA GLY A 164 12.93 16.20 18.71
C GLY A 164 13.98 16.78 17.75
N GLU A 165 15.16 16.17 17.63
CA GLU A 165 16.20 16.64 16.73
C GLU A 165 15.97 16.15 15.31
N GLN A 166 15.95 17.07 14.33
CA GLN A 166 15.90 16.72 12.91
C GLN A 166 17.25 16.13 12.46
N LYS A 167 17.20 15.00 11.73
CA LYS A 167 18.38 14.32 11.18
C LYS A 167 18.62 14.72 9.72
N ASP A 168 19.87 14.61 9.27
CA ASP A 168 20.28 14.87 7.87
C ASP A 168 19.86 13.74 6.91
N VAL A 169 19.10 12.77 7.39
CA VAL A 169 18.58 11.62 6.64
C VAL A 169 17.07 11.62 6.67
N GLY A 170 16.46 11.34 5.51
CA GLY A 170 15.02 11.25 5.38
C GLY A 170 14.48 9.83 5.50
N VAL A 171 13.18 9.73 5.68
CA VAL A 171 12.39 8.51 5.52
C VAL A 171 11.33 8.72 4.46
N GLN A 172 11.09 7.70 3.65
CA GLN A 172 9.98 7.70 2.71
C GLN A 172 8.67 7.46 3.46
N ILE A 173 7.67 8.32 3.18
CA ILE A 173 6.31 8.22 3.74
C ILE A 173 5.34 8.09 2.58
N ASP A 174 4.62 6.98 2.54
CA ASP A 174 3.73 6.61 1.45
C ASP A 174 2.26 6.76 1.87
N TRP A 175 1.49 7.53 1.12
CA TRP A 175 0.04 7.55 1.30
C TRP A 175 -0.58 6.42 0.50
N MET A 176 -1.24 5.52 1.19
CA MET A 176 -1.98 4.40 0.62
C MET A 176 -3.48 4.70 0.75
N MET A 177 -4.12 5.15 -0.33
CA MET A 177 -5.52 5.56 -0.32
C MET A 177 -6.46 4.40 -0.66
N GLY A 178 -7.45 4.17 0.19
CA GLY A 178 -8.44 3.12 0.02
C GLY A 178 -9.33 2.99 1.26
N ASN A 179 -10.17 1.96 1.31
CA ASN A 179 -10.88 1.62 2.54
C ASN A 179 -9.88 1.18 3.61
N ARG A 180 -9.90 1.80 4.78
CA ARG A 180 -8.92 1.57 5.87
C ARG A 180 -8.83 0.11 6.32
N ASN A 181 -9.97 -0.56 6.46
CA ASN A 181 -10.00 -1.96 6.92
C ASN A 181 -9.41 -2.88 5.85
N TRP A 182 -9.68 -2.59 4.57
CA TRP A 182 -9.07 -3.31 3.46
C TRP A 182 -7.56 -3.09 3.41
N LEU A 183 -7.09 -1.85 3.55
CA LEU A 183 -5.65 -1.53 3.56
C LEU A 183 -4.94 -2.23 4.73
N LYS A 184 -5.48 -2.17 5.95
CA LYS A 184 -4.94 -2.89 7.10
C LYS A 184 -4.84 -4.39 6.87
N PHE A 185 -5.80 -4.98 6.17
CA PHE A 185 -5.77 -6.39 5.80
C PHE A 185 -4.77 -6.67 4.68
N SER A 186 -4.79 -5.92 3.57
CA SER A 186 -3.95 -6.17 2.39
C SER A 186 -2.46 -5.92 2.65
N TYR A 187 -2.13 -4.93 3.49
CA TYR A 187 -0.76 -4.61 3.92
C TYR A 187 -0.40 -5.20 5.29
N PHE A 188 -1.20 -6.10 5.83
CA PHE A 188 -0.91 -6.67 7.14
C PHE A 188 0.47 -7.33 7.17
N SER A 189 1.26 -6.99 8.17
CA SER A 189 2.53 -7.64 8.50
C SER A 189 2.51 -8.03 9.97
N PRO A 190 2.70 -9.30 10.33
CA PRO A 190 2.83 -9.70 11.73
C PRO A 190 4.08 -9.08 12.34
N ALA A 191 4.11 -8.95 13.66
CA ALA A 191 5.34 -8.67 14.37
C ALA A 191 6.35 -9.83 14.12
N PRO A 192 7.65 -9.54 13.99
CA PRO A 192 8.66 -10.59 13.88
C PRO A 192 8.63 -11.49 15.11
N THR A 193 8.72 -12.80 14.89
CA THR A 193 8.91 -13.78 15.96
C THR A 193 10.34 -14.29 15.94
N GLU A 194 10.83 -14.83 17.05
CA GLU A 194 12.17 -15.44 17.12
C GLU A 194 12.36 -16.57 16.09
N SER A 195 11.27 -17.31 15.81
CA SER A 195 11.28 -18.42 14.85
C SER A 195 11.25 -17.96 13.39
N GLN A 196 10.80 -16.72 13.11
CA GLN A 196 10.60 -16.20 11.74
C GLN A 196 10.96 -14.72 11.58
N PRO A 197 12.21 -14.34 11.85
CA PRO A 197 12.64 -12.94 11.79
C PRO A 197 12.65 -12.37 10.35
N PHE A 198 12.48 -13.21 9.32
CA PHE A 198 12.71 -12.85 7.91
C PHE A 198 11.47 -12.81 7.03
N LEU A 199 10.32 -13.36 7.47
CA LEU A 199 9.10 -13.37 6.66
C LEU A 199 8.42 -12.00 6.73
N LYS A 200 8.42 -11.30 5.60
CA LYS A 200 7.74 -10.03 5.44
C LYS A 200 6.27 -10.26 5.13
N GLY A 201 5.39 -9.38 5.59
CA GLY A 201 3.95 -9.40 5.30
C GLY A 201 3.62 -9.44 3.81
N LEU A 202 4.54 -8.96 2.96
CA LEU A 202 4.44 -9.04 1.51
C LEU A 202 4.28 -10.48 1.00
N HIS A 203 4.98 -11.47 1.57
CA HIS A 203 4.90 -12.87 1.12
C HIS A 203 3.50 -13.45 1.34
N ARG A 204 2.89 -13.14 2.48
CA ARG A 204 1.51 -13.50 2.78
C ARG A 204 0.55 -12.92 1.74
N THR A 205 0.70 -11.64 1.44
CA THR A 205 -0.17 -10.94 0.49
C THR A 205 0.03 -11.43 -0.95
N GLN A 206 1.26 -11.73 -1.34
CA GLN A 206 1.57 -12.30 -2.66
C GLN A 206 1.01 -13.72 -2.83
N LEU A 207 1.04 -14.55 -1.78
CA LEU A 207 0.40 -15.86 -1.81
C LEU A 207 -1.12 -15.72 -1.95
N LEU A 208 -1.74 -14.82 -1.19
CA LEU A 208 -3.18 -14.55 -1.29
C LEU A 208 -3.56 -14.06 -2.70
N LEU A 209 -2.76 -13.18 -3.29
CA LEU A 209 -2.91 -12.70 -4.66
C LEU A 209 -2.83 -13.86 -5.66
N ALA A 210 -1.87 -14.77 -5.51
CA ALA A 210 -1.72 -15.96 -6.34
C ALA A 210 -2.93 -16.90 -6.23
N MET A 211 -3.43 -17.11 -5.02
CA MET A 211 -4.62 -17.95 -4.77
C MET A 211 -5.86 -17.40 -5.49
N PHE A 212 -6.10 -16.10 -5.46
CA PHE A 212 -7.18 -15.49 -6.22
C PHE A 212 -6.93 -15.56 -7.72
N LEU A 213 -5.67 -15.36 -8.17
CA LEU A 213 -5.31 -15.37 -9.58
C LEU A 213 -5.62 -16.70 -10.27
N VAL A 214 -5.34 -17.84 -9.63
CA VAL A 214 -5.62 -19.18 -10.21
C VAL A 214 -7.10 -19.50 -10.29
N LYS A 215 -7.94 -18.72 -9.63
CA LYS A 215 -9.42 -18.79 -9.69
C LYS A 215 -10.03 -17.68 -10.53
N ASP A 216 -9.27 -17.09 -11.46
CA ASP A 216 -9.70 -16.01 -12.36
C ASP A 216 -10.14 -14.72 -11.65
N HIS A 217 -9.61 -14.46 -10.45
CA HIS A 217 -9.86 -13.24 -9.70
C HIS A 217 -8.57 -12.42 -9.54
N SER A 218 -8.70 -11.10 -9.40
CA SER A 218 -7.60 -10.21 -9.06
C SER A 218 -7.79 -9.60 -7.68
N PHE A 219 -6.85 -9.85 -6.79
CA PHE A 219 -6.75 -9.16 -5.52
C PHE A 219 -5.98 -7.84 -5.73
N ARG A 220 -6.57 -6.72 -5.34
CA ARG A 220 -5.94 -5.40 -5.43
C ARG A 220 -5.72 -4.83 -4.06
N HIS A 221 -4.51 -4.35 -3.78
CA HIS A 221 -4.13 -3.80 -2.48
C HIS A 221 -5.03 -2.66 -2.03
N VAL A 222 -5.49 -1.83 -2.94
CA VAL A 222 -6.26 -0.61 -2.64
C VAL A 222 -7.77 -0.82 -2.79
N GLY A 223 -8.22 -1.87 -3.48
CA GLY A 223 -9.59 -1.85 -3.95
C GLY A 223 -10.47 -3.07 -3.68
N GLY A 224 -9.95 -4.19 -3.21
CA GLY A 224 -10.74 -5.41 -3.04
C GLY A 224 -10.41 -6.54 -4.01
N VAL A 225 -11.35 -7.45 -4.18
CA VAL A 225 -11.23 -8.57 -5.12
C VAL A 225 -12.17 -8.35 -6.31
N PHE A 226 -11.67 -8.61 -7.51
CA PHE A 226 -12.40 -8.39 -8.77
C PHE A 226 -12.39 -9.67 -9.61
N ASP A 227 -13.50 -9.98 -10.28
CA ASP A 227 -13.54 -10.95 -11.36
C ASP A 227 -12.69 -10.43 -12.54
N ARG A 228 -11.82 -11.27 -13.09
CA ARG A 228 -10.91 -10.85 -14.16
C ARG A 228 -11.57 -10.77 -15.53
N LYS A 229 -12.68 -11.50 -15.73
CA LYS A 229 -13.39 -11.53 -17.02
C LYS A 229 -14.35 -10.36 -17.14
N THR A 230 -15.12 -10.10 -16.07
CA THR A 230 -16.15 -9.04 -16.07
C THR A 230 -15.61 -7.70 -15.55
N GLY A 231 -14.54 -7.72 -14.75
CA GLY A 231 -14.05 -6.56 -14.02
C GLY A 231 -14.94 -6.14 -12.85
N GLU A 232 -15.95 -6.96 -12.52
CA GLU A 232 -16.85 -6.73 -11.40
C GLU A 232 -16.11 -6.87 -10.06
N LYS A 233 -16.45 -6.02 -9.10
CA LYS A 233 -15.92 -6.10 -7.75
C LYS A 233 -16.66 -7.13 -6.94
N MET A 234 -16.00 -8.22 -6.60
CA MET A 234 -16.55 -9.40 -5.94
C MET A 234 -16.47 -9.34 -4.41
N ALA A 235 -15.55 -8.57 -3.87
CA ALA A 235 -15.40 -8.36 -2.42
C ALA A 235 -14.89 -6.96 -2.10
N HIS A 236 -15.49 -6.32 -1.07
CA HIS A 236 -15.20 -4.96 -0.62
C HIS A 236 -14.51 -4.95 0.75
N SER A 237 -14.62 -6.03 1.50
CA SER A 237 -14.08 -6.17 2.85
C SER A 237 -13.24 -7.44 2.99
N PRO A 238 -12.36 -7.51 4.01
CA PRO A 238 -11.61 -8.73 4.32
C PRO A 238 -12.49 -9.97 4.50
N SER A 239 -13.60 -9.83 5.23
CA SER A 239 -14.52 -10.94 5.49
C SER A 239 -15.19 -11.44 4.21
N GLU A 240 -15.59 -10.54 3.30
CA GLU A 240 -16.14 -10.92 1.99
C GLU A 240 -15.10 -11.61 1.12
N ALA A 241 -13.84 -11.10 1.12
CA ALA A 241 -12.75 -11.73 0.39
C ALA A 241 -12.49 -13.15 0.88
N MET A 242 -12.48 -13.37 2.19
CA MET A 242 -12.30 -14.71 2.75
C MET A 242 -13.48 -15.63 2.47
N ARG A 243 -14.70 -15.13 2.55
CA ARG A 243 -15.90 -15.89 2.14
C ARG A 243 -15.83 -16.28 0.67
N LEU A 244 -15.42 -15.36 -0.20
CA LEU A 244 -15.22 -15.66 -1.62
C LEU A 244 -14.14 -16.71 -1.81
N LEU A 245 -12.99 -16.57 -1.16
CA LEU A 245 -11.89 -17.52 -1.23
C LEU A 245 -12.34 -18.92 -0.77
N GLY A 246 -13.03 -18.99 0.37
CA GLY A 246 -13.61 -20.23 0.88
C GLY A 246 -14.56 -20.90 -0.12
N LYS A 247 -15.42 -20.13 -0.76
CA LYS A 247 -16.34 -20.63 -1.82
C LYS A 247 -15.55 -21.14 -3.04
N LEU A 248 -14.48 -20.47 -3.45
CA LEU A 248 -13.66 -20.83 -4.61
C LEU A 248 -12.87 -22.14 -4.40
N TYR A 249 -12.53 -22.45 -3.16
CA TYR A 249 -11.78 -23.66 -2.80
C TYR A 249 -12.61 -24.72 -2.07
N GLY A 250 -13.89 -24.46 -1.82
CA GLY A 250 -14.80 -25.42 -1.18
C GLY A 250 -14.58 -25.58 0.34
N SER A 251 -14.00 -24.59 1.03
CA SER A 251 -13.70 -24.64 2.45
C SER A 251 -13.89 -23.30 3.13
N ASN A 252 -14.33 -23.28 4.38
CA ASN A 252 -14.44 -22.05 5.15
C ASN A 252 -13.08 -21.52 5.55
N VAL A 253 -12.96 -20.17 5.59
CA VAL A 253 -11.74 -19.49 6.04
C VAL A 253 -12.10 -18.14 6.66
N SER A 254 -11.32 -17.75 7.68
CA SER A 254 -11.41 -16.45 8.31
C SER A 254 -10.23 -15.54 7.90
N PRO A 255 -10.35 -14.20 8.03
CA PRO A 255 -9.24 -13.29 7.80
C PRO A 255 -8.01 -13.57 8.65
N GLU A 256 -8.21 -14.05 9.90
CA GLU A 256 -7.13 -14.34 10.87
C GLU A 256 -6.22 -15.48 10.39
N THR A 257 -6.76 -16.48 9.68
CA THR A 257 -5.98 -17.57 9.05
C THR A 257 -4.90 -16.99 8.12
N PHE A 258 -5.17 -15.85 7.53
CA PHE A 258 -4.27 -15.17 6.59
C PHE A 258 -3.46 -14.05 7.24
N ASN A 259 -3.34 -14.00 8.57
CA ASN A 259 -2.46 -13.06 9.25
C ASN A 259 -0.98 -13.42 9.12
N THR A 260 -0.65 -14.66 8.76
CA THR A 260 0.72 -15.10 8.51
C THR A 260 0.82 -15.79 7.16
N PHE A 261 2.03 -15.86 6.60
CA PHE A 261 2.28 -16.61 5.37
C PHE A 261 2.07 -18.12 5.59
N GLU A 262 2.52 -18.61 6.73
CA GLU A 262 2.40 -20.02 7.12
C GLU A 262 0.93 -20.42 7.22
N GLY A 263 0.10 -19.65 7.91
CA GLY A 263 -1.34 -19.91 8.01
C GLY A 263 -2.02 -19.92 6.64
N ALA A 264 -1.64 -18.99 5.75
CA ALA A 264 -2.11 -18.97 4.37
C ALA A 264 -1.67 -20.22 3.59
N LEU A 265 -0.39 -20.62 3.75
CA LEU A 265 0.17 -21.79 3.07
C LEU A 265 -0.45 -23.10 3.61
N GLU A 266 -0.54 -23.26 4.91
CA GLU A 266 -1.16 -24.42 5.55
C GLU A 266 -2.61 -24.58 5.11
N TRP A 267 -3.37 -23.46 5.08
CA TRP A 267 -4.74 -23.50 4.61
C TRP A 267 -4.82 -23.92 3.14
N LEU A 268 -3.98 -23.38 2.26
CA LEU A 268 -3.90 -23.77 0.85
C LEU A 268 -3.59 -25.27 0.71
N MET A 269 -2.59 -25.75 1.45
CA MET A 269 -2.14 -27.15 1.41
C MET A 269 -3.20 -28.14 1.95
N GLY A 270 -4.01 -27.70 2.92
CA GLY A 270 -5.07 -28.53 3.51
C GLY A 270 -6.38 -28.55 2.72
N ASN A 271 -6.67 -27.51 1.93
CA ASN A 271 -8.02 -27.30 1.37
C ASN A 271 -8.08 -27.24 -0.16
N ALA A 272 -6.95 -27.02 -0.85
CA ALA A 272 -6.95 -26.94 -2.30
C ALA A 272 -6.71 -28.32 -2.96
N SER A 273 -7.18 -28.49 -4.21
CA SER A 273 -6.77 -29.61 -5.03
C SER A 273 -5.29 -29.57 -5.35
N GLU A 274 -4.63 -30.71 -5.63
CA GLU A 274 -3.21 -30.73 -6.01
C GLU A 274 -2.91 -29.83 -7.21
N GLN A 275 -3.82 -29.76 -8.17
CA GLN A 275 -3.68 -28.87 -9.32
C GLN A 275 -3.70 -27.39 -8.89
N ASP A 276 -4.62 -26.99 -8.01
CA ASP A 276 -4.71 -25.61 -7.54
C ASP A 276 -3.52 -25.23 -6.64
N LYS A 277 -3.03 -26.16 -5.81
CA LYS A 277 -1.81 -25.96 -5.00
C LYS A 277 -0.63 -25.62 -5.90
N ASN A 278 -0.34 -26.46 -6.89
CA ASN A 278 0.77 -26.26 -7.81
C ASN A 278 0.62 -24.94 -8.57
N ARG A 279 -0.55 -24.65 -9.13
CA ARG A 279 -0.81 -23.39 -9.84
C ARG A 279 -0.66 -22.16 -8.95
N ALA A 280 -1.13 -22.22 -7.69
CA ALA A 280 -1.00 -21.08 -6.76
C ALA A 280 0.46 -20.85 -6.35
N LEU A 281 1.23 -21.91 -6.11
CA LEU A 281 2.65 -21.78 -5.80
C LEU A 281 3.47 -21.27 -6.99
N ASP A 282 3.22 -21.74 -8.21
CA ASP A 282 3.87 -21.26 -9.44
C ASP A 282 3.52 -19.77 -9.69
N ALA A 283 2.25 -19.39 -9.51
CA ALA A 283 1.82 -18.01 -9.62
C ALA A 283 2.49 -17.12 -8.56
N TYR A 284 2.59 -17.60 -7.32
CA TYR A 284 3.28 -16.90 -6.24
C TYR A 284 4.76 -16.67 -6.57
N LEU A 285 5.47 -17.69 -7.04
CA LEU A 285 6.87 -17.56 -7.46
C LEU A 285 7.03 -16.57 -8.63
N THR A 286 6.14 -16.63 -9.60
CA THR A 286 6.11 -15.70 -10.74
C THR A 286 5.90 -14.23 -10.28
N ILE A 287 5.03 -14.00 -9.30
CA ILE A 287 4.80 -12.67 -8.72
C ILE A 287 6.06 -12.17 -8.01
N LEU A 288 6.72 -13.03 -7.25
CA LEU A 288 7.99 -12.71 -6.59
C LEU A 288 9.08 -12.29 -7.58
N ASP A 289 9.27 -13.04 -8.65
CA ASP A 289 10.28 -12.76 -9.67
C ASP A 289 10.03 -11.42 -10.38
N ARG A 290 8.77 -11.10 -10.71
CA ARG A 290 8.38 -9.80 -11.30
C ARG A 290 8.64 -8.63 -10.36
N THR A 291 8.46 -8.84 -9.07
CA THR A 291 8.71 -7.79 -8.06
C THR A 291 10.21 -7.46 -7.97
N LYS A 292 11.09 -8.42 -8.31
CA LYS A 292 12.54 -8.21 -8.35
C LYS A 292 13.01 -7.52 -9.64
N GLY A 293 12.52 -7.97 -10.81
CA GLY A 293 12.93 -7.42 -12.11
C GLY A 293 12.51 -5.97 -12.35
N ASN A 294 11.57 -5.43 -11.57
CA ASN A 294 11.20 -4.01 -11.62
C ASN A 294 12.12 -3.10 -10.78
N LYS A 295 13.18 -3.65 -10.17
CA LYS A 295 14.12 -2.92 -9.30
C LYS A 295 15.50 -2.70 -9.95
N GLU A 296 15.74 -3.28 -11.13
CA GLU A 296 16.89 -2.98 -12.00
C GLU A 296 16.52 -1.86 -13.01
#